data_d131809b136359e7486a454461edfe1b
#
_entry.id   d131809b136359e7486a454461edfe1b
#
_cell.length_a   1.000
_cell.length_b   1.000
_cell.length_c   1.000
_cell.angle_alpha   90.00
_cell.angle_beta   90.00
_cell.angle_gamma   90.00
#
_symmetry.space_group_name_H-M   'P 1'
#
loop_
_entity.id
_entity.type
_entity.pdbx_description
1 polymer ?
#
loop_
_entity_poly.entity_id
_entity_poly.type
_entity_poly.pdbx_seq_one_letter_code
_entity_poly.pdbx_strand_id
1 'polypeptide(L)'
;MASLIIDVFLLVLLVLIAVMVVRTCKLYAVIVMSGAYSLTSAAIFVNLDAVDVAFTEAAVGAGISTILFLAVMAYVPADEKSGLNRNFLAGFICVGAGALLLLAVTDLPSFGDPMSQVHQHVAPRYLTESGSALHIPNVVTTVLASYRGFDTLGETIVVFTAGLGVLMLLAGATRTHHMAKKTGKTKWEVEDVDHSEVKKKIAKALESDLRKAFKETDKKKRSNAISEAENKCKEMFKDDEKVTENQATAQLKSLEKDI
;
A
#
# COMPACT_ATOMS: atom_id res chain seq x y z
N MET A 1 -12.71 37.99 -8.90
CA MET A 1 -11.57 38.37 -8.03
C MET A 1 -11.67 37.73 -6.64
N ALA A 2 -12.84 37.71 -5.99
CA ALA A 2 -12.95 37.06 -4.67
C ALA A 2 -12.67 35.55 -4.70
N SER A 3 -13.16 34.81 -5.69
CA SER A 3 -12.87 33.38 -5.86
C SER A 3 -11.39 33.10 -6.01
N LEU A 4 -10.69 33.87 -6.83
CA LEU A 4 -9.23 33.72 -7.03
C LEU A 4 -8.44 33.90 -5.71
N ILE A 5 -8.85 34.84 -4.86
CA ILE A 5 -8.20 35.05 -3.57
C ILE A 5 -8.42 33.86 -2.65
N ILE A 6 -9.64 33.30 -2.65
CA ILE A 6 -9.99 32.10 -1.87
C ILE A 6 -9.17 30.91 -2.38
N ASP A 7 -9.06 30.71 -3.70
CA ASP A 7 -8.28 29.63 -4.29
C ASP A 7 -6.81 29.70 -3.89
N VAL A 8 -6.19 30.86 -4.05
CA VAL A 8 -4.81 31.07 -3.68
C VAL A 8 -4.59 30.82 -2.18
N PHE A 9 -5.50 31.30 -1.32
CA PHE A 9 -5.42 31.08 0.11
C PHE A 9 -5.51 29.58 0.46
N LEU A 10 -6.47 28.86 -0.11
CA LEU A 10 -6.65 27.43 0.13
C LEU A 10 -5.47 26.62 -0.41
N LEU A 11 -4.92 26.93 -1.57
CA LEU A 11 -3.73 26.30 -2.13
C LEU A 11 -2.49 26.50 -1.25
N VAL A 12 -2.29 27.72 -0.75
CA VAL A 12 -1.18 28.00 0.19
C VAL A 12 -1.35 27.22 1.47
N LEU A 13 -2.57 27.17 2.01
CA LEU A 13 -2.89 26.40 3.22
C LEU A 13 -2.61 24.91 2.99
N LEU A 14 -3.00 24.36 1.85
CA LEU A 14 -2.77 22.96 1.48
C LEU A 14 -1.28 22.63 1.42
N VAL A 15 -0.45 23.50 0.81
CA VAL A 15 1.00 23.35 0.77
C VAL A 15 1.61 23.40 2.17
N LEU A 16 1.16 24.33 3.03
CA LEU A 16 1.62 24.43 4.41
C LEU A 16 1.31 23.15 5.20
N ILE A 17 0.08 22.63 5.09
CA ILE A 17 -0.29 21.37 5.76
C ILE A 17 0.58 20.21 5.24
N ALA A 18 0.77 20.09 3.92
CA ALA A 18 1.61 19.06 3.34
C ALA A 18 3.05 19.09 3.87
N VAL A 19 3.66 20.28 3.95
CA VAL A 19 5.00 20.47 4.52
C VAL A 19 5.03 20.09 6.00
N MET A 20 4.01 20.45 6.76
CA MET A 20 3.91 20.08 8.19
C MET A 20 3.76 18.56 8.38
N VAL A 21 2.97 17.87 7.55
CA VAL A 21 2.82 16.42 7.56
C VAL A 21 4.18 15.74 7.36
N VAL A 22 4.94 16.15 6.35
CA VAL A 22 6.27 15.56 6.03
C VAL A 22 7.31 15.83 7.14
N ARG A 23 7.14 16.91 7.91
CA ARG A 23 8.11 17.29 8.97
C ARG A 23 7.75 16.73 10.35
N THR A 24 6.56 16.24 10.54
CA THR A 24 6.06 15.81 11.85
C THR A 24 6.33 14.33 12.06
N CYS A 25 7.03 13.98 13.15
CA CYS A 25 7.33 12.59 13.50
C CYS A 25 6.25 11.94 14.38
N LYS A 26 5.29 12.70 14.89
CA LYS A 26 4.20 12.18 15.73
C LYS A 26 3.05 11.70 14.85
N LEU A 27 2.83 10.39 14.79
CA LEU A 27 1.82 9.78 13.92
C LEU A 27 0.41 10.31 14.17
N TYR A 28 0.04 10.56 15.42
CA TYR A 28 -1.26 11.17 15.74
C TYR A 28 -1.45 12.54 15.06
N ALA A 29 -0.44 13.40 15.15
CA ALA A 29 -0.49 14.71 14.50
C ALA A 29 -0.53 14.60 12.97
N VAL A 30 0.20 13.64 12.40
CA VAL A 30 0.18 13.35 10.95
C VAL A 30 -1.23 12.96 10.50
N ILE A 31 -1.92 12.08 11.25
CA ILE A 31 -3.29 11.65 10.93
C ILE A 31 -4.27 12.82 10.96
N VAL A 32 -4.23 13.64 12.00
CA VAL A 32 -5.11 14.81 12.14
C VAL A 32 -4.85 15.83 11.02
N MET A 33 -3.57 16.09 10.70
CA MET A 33 -3.19 16.98 9.60
C MET A 33 -3.57 16.42 8.24
N SER A 34 -3.50 15.11 8.04
CA SER A 34 -3.98 14.46 6.80
C SER A 34 -5.48 14.66 6.61
N GLY A 35 -6.27 14.53 7.69
CA GLY A 35 -7.70 14.86 7.66
C GLY A 35 -7.97 16.34 7.33
N ALA A 36 -7.18 17.26 7.91
CA ALA A 36 -7.26 18.69 7.59
C ALA A 36 -6.86 18.99 6.13
N TYR A 37 -5.87 18.26 5.59
CA TYR A 37 -5.48 18.33 4.18
C TYR A 37 -6.67 17.97 3.27
N SER A 38 -7.33 16.83 3.53
CA SER A 38 -8.52 16.39 2.77
C SER A 38 -9.68 17.37 2.89
N LEU A 39 -9.94 17.96 4.07
CA LEU A 39 -10.97 18.99 4.20
C LEU A 39 -10.64 20.25 3.39
N THR A 40 -9.38 20.67 3.38
CA THR A 40 -8.93 21.82 2.58
C THR A 40 -9.06 21.51 1.09
N SER A 41 -8.72 20.30 0.66
CA SER A 41 -8.90 19.81 -0.71
C SER A 41 -10.40 19.83 -1.11
N ALA A 42 -11.27 19.30 -0.24
CA ALA A 42 -12.71 19.34 -0.46
C ALA A 42 -13.25 20.79 -0.60
N ALA A 43 -12.74 21.73 0.20
CA ALA A 43 -13.10 23.13 0.07
C ALA A 43 -12.67 23.75 -1.28
N ILE A 44 -11.50 23.35 -1.80
CA ILE A 44 -11.06 23.73 -3.15
C ILE A 44 -12.03 23.18 -4.19
N PHE A 45 -12.42 21.90 -4.10
CA PHE A 45 -13.37 21.31 -5.04
C PHE A 45 -14.73 21.99 -5.02
N VAL A 46 -15.23 22.43 -3.84
CA VAL A 46 -16.47 23.23 -3.76
C VAL A 46 -16.29 24.54 -4.50
N ASN A 47 -15.16 25.24 -4.34
CA ASN A 47 -14.91 26.52 -5.01
C ASN A 47 -14.73 26.38 -6.53
N LEU A 48 -14.40 25.16 -6.99
CA LEU A 48 -14.30 24.80 -8.41
C LEU A 48 -15.63 24.22 -8.97
N ASP A 49 -16.74 24.37 -8.26
CA ASP A 49 -18.07 23.81 -8.61
C ASP A 49 -18.11 22.28 -8.75
N ALA A 50 -17.09 21.57 -8.24
CA ALA A 50 -17.02 20.10 -8.26
C ALA A 50 -17.56 19.50 -6.95
N VAL A 51 -18.83 19.76 -6.64
CA VAL A 51 -19.46 19.44 -5.35
C VAL A 51 -19.47 17.92 -5.07
N ASP A 52 -19.72 17.09 -6.08
CA ASP A 52 -19.74 15.63 -5.93
C ASP A 52 -18.38 15.09 -5.50
N VAL A 53 -17.29 15.61 -6.08
CA VAL A 53 -15.93 15.27 -5.70
C VAL A 53 -15.60 15.78 -4.30
N ALA A 54 -16.04 16.98 -3.95
CA ALA A 54 -15.86 17.55 -2.62
C ALA A 54 -16.48 16.67 -1.52
N PHE A 55 -17.70 16.17 -1.75
CA PHE A 55 -18.36 15.25 -0.82
C PHE A 55 -17.61 13.92 -0.64
N THR A 56 -17.16 13.34 -1.73
CA THR A 56 -16.39 12.07 -1.66
C THR A 56 -15.06 12.26 -0.95
N GLU A 57 -14.34 13.36 -1.23
CA GLU A 57 -13.09 13.69 -0.56
C GLU A 57 -13.30 13.94 0.94
N ALA A 58 -14.32 14.70 1.32
CA ALA A 58 -14.62 14.95 2.73
C ALA A 58 -15.04 13.66 3.46
N ALA A 59 -15.88 12.83 2.85
CA ALA A 59 -16.39 11.60 3.47
C ALA A 59 -15.28 10.58 3.66
N VAL A 60 -14.46 10.34 2.64
CA VAL A 60 -13.40 9.31 2.68
C VAL A 60 -12.12 9.86 3.28
N GLY A 61 -11.60 10.96 2.79
CA GLY A 61 -10.30 11.50 3.18
C GLY A 61 -10.31 12.09 4.60
N ALA A 62 -11.26 12.97 4.89
CA ALA A 62 -11.34 13.58 6.21
C ALA A 62 -12.08 12.69 7.24
N GLY A 63 -13.09 11.93 6.82
CA GLY A 63 -13.91 11.11 7.70
C GLY A 63 -13.35 9.71 7.91
N ILE A 64 -13.66 8.79 7.00
CA ILE A 64 -13.40 7.35 7.16
C ILE A 64 -11.92 7.05 7.34
N SER A 65 -11.05 7.63 6.50
CA SER A 65 -9.60 7.38 6.57
C SER A 65 -9.01 7.81 7.91
N THR A 66 -9.42 8.97 8.42
CA THR A 66 -8.96 9.49 9.72
C THR A 66 -9.35 8.54 10.86
N ILE A 67 -10.60 8.05 10.88
CA ILE A 67 -11.07 7.10 11.90
C ILE A 67 -10.30 5.78 11.82
N LEU A 68 -10.09 5.25 10.61
CA LEU A 68 -9.34 4.02 10.42
C LEU A 68 -7.88 4.16 10.86
N PHE A 69 -7.22 5.26 10.52
CA PHE A 69 -5.85 5.52 10.98
C PHE A 69 -5.76 5.67 12.49
N LEU A 70 -6.72 6.36 13.12
CA LEU A 70 -6.77 6.44 14.58
C LEU A 70 -7.00 5.07 15.23
N ALA A 71 -7.81 4.21 14.64
CA ALA A 71 -7.98 2.84 15.11
C ALA A 71 -6.67 2.01 15.00
N VAL A 72 -5.92 2.17 13.92
CA VAL A 72 -4.62 1.52 13.72
C VAL A 72 -3.58 2.03 14.72
N MET A 73 -3.66 3.30 15.14
CA MET A 73 -2.76 3.87 16.16
C MET A 73 -2.78 3.12 17.50
N ALA A 74 -3.87 2.40 17.82
CA ALA A 74 -3.91 1.55 19.00
C ALA A 74 -2.91 0.36 18.94
N TYR A 75 -2.41 0.03 17.78
CA TYR A 75 -1.54 -1.12 17.53
C TYR A 75 -0.11 -0.74 17.08
N VAL A 76 0.15 0.55 16.90
CA VAL A 76 1.42 1.07 16.35
C VAL A 76 2.06 2.03 17.36
N PRO A 77 3.40 2.14 17.45
CA PRO A 77 4.07 3.17 18.26
C PRO A 77 3.62 4.58 17.87
N ALA A 78 3.54 5.46 18.85
CA ALA A 78 3.06 6.84 18.65
C ALA A 78 4.01 7.71 17.81
N ASP A 79 5.30 7.37 17.82
CA ASP A 79 6.33 8.14 17.15
C ASP A 79 6.94 7.33 16.01
N GLU A 80 7.22 8.00 14.90
CA GLU A 80 7.98 7.43 13.79
C GLU A 80 9.43 7.18 14.22
N LYS A 81 9.99 6.01 13.91
CA LYS A 81 11.42 5.75 14.06
C LYS A 81 12.18 6.68 13.11
N SER A 82 12.73 7.73 13.63
CA SER A 82 13.51 8.71 12.85
C SER A 82 14.85 8.11 12.40
N GLY A 83 14.79 7.33 11.35
CA GLY A 83 15.93 6.99 10.53
C GLY A 83 15.95 7.94 9.33
N LEU A 84 16.37 9.19 9.54
CA LEU A 84 16.55 10.12 8.44
C LEU A 84 17.80 9.69 7.64
N ASN A 85 17.76 8.53 7.03
CA ASN A 85 18.60 8.26 5.88
C ASN A 85 18.12 9.20 4.79
N ARG A 86 18.83 10.32 4.62
CA ARG A 86 18.67 11.23 3.48
C ARG A 86 18.95 10.43 2.22
N ASN A 87 17.95 9.72 1.73
CA ASN A 87 18.02 9.05 0.44
C ASN A 87 18.01 10.13 -0.64
N PHE A 88 19.21 10.58 -0.97
CA PHE A 88 19.44 11.56 -2.04
C PHE A 88 18.77 11.11 -3.34
N LEU A 89 18.77 9.80 -3.63
CA LEU A 89 18.08 9.22 -4.78
C LEU A 89 16.56 9.44 -4.73
N ALA A 90 15.92 9.25 -3.57
CA ALA A 90 14.48 9.50 -3.42
C ALA A 90 14.15 10.97 -3.63
N GLY A 91 14.95 11.88 -3.06
CA GLY A 91 14.82 13.32 -3.29
C GLY A 91 14.96 13.69 -4.77
N PHE A 92 15.94 13.13 -5.46
CA PHE A 92 16.15 13.35 -6.90
C PHE A 92 14.97 12.88 -7.74
N ILE A 93 14.41 11.67 -7.43
CA ILE A 93 13.23 11.14 -8.12
C ILE A 93 12.02 12.04 -7.88
N CYS A 94 11.78 12.49 -6.65
CA CYS A 94 10.66 13.39 -6.33
C CYS A 94 10.78 14.74 -7.06
N VAL A 95 11.95 15.34 -7.07
CA VAL A 95 12.19 16.60 -7.79
C VAL A 95 12.04 16.41 -9.29
N GLY A 96 12.57 15.31 -9.85
CA GLY A 96 12.43 14.98 -11.26
C GLY A 96 10.97 14.78 -11.67
N ALA A 97 10.21 14.02 -10.88
CA ALA A 97 8.77 13.84 -11.11
C ALA A 97 8.01 15.18 -11.02
N GLY A 98 8.31 16.00 -10.02
CA GLY A 98 7.71 17.33 -9.89
C GLY A 98 8.02 18.24 -11.08
N ALA A 99 9.26 18.23 -11.57
CA ALA A 99 9.65 19.00 -12.76
C ALA A 99 8.90 18.53 -14.02
N LEU A 100 8.76 17.21 -14.20
CA LEU A 100 7.98 16.67 -15.33
C LEU A 100 6.50 17.06 -15.25
N LEU A 101 5.90 17.04 -14.04
CA LEU A 101 4.52 17.50 -13.86
C LEU A 101 4.35 18.98 -14.18
N LEU A 102 5.31 19.82 -13.75
CA LEU A 102 5.29 21.26 -14.09
C LEU A 102 5.41 21.49 -15.60
N LEU A 103 6.24 20.71 -16.30
CA LEU A 103 6.31 20.77 -17.76
C LEU A 103 4.99 20.34 -18.41
N ALA A 104 4.35 19.27 -17.91
CA ALA A 104 3.07 18.82 -18.43
C ALA A 104 1.94 19.86 -18.28
N VAL A 105 1.99 20.68 -17.21
CA VAL A 105 0.99 21.76 -17.00
C VAL A 105 1.11 22.85 -18.08
N THR A 106 2.29 23.07 -18.67
CA THR A 106 2.45 24.08 -19.71
C THR A 106 1.72 23.76 -21.02
N ASP A 107 1.41 22.48 -21.26
CA ASP A 107 0.64 22.03 -22.43
C ASP A 107 -0.89 22.06 -22.21
N LEU A 108 -1.34 22.35 -21.00
CA LEU A 108 -2.77 22.45 -20.70
C LEU A 108 -3.34 23.77 -21.23
N PRO A 109 -4.59 23.76 -21.73
CA PRO A 109 -5.30 24.98 -22.08
C PRO A 109 -5.47 25.90 -20.85
N SER A 110 -5.65 27.19 -21.09
CA SER A 110 -5.83 28.16 -20.02
C SER A 110 -6.99 27.78 -19.11
N PHE A 111 -6.81 27.96 -17.81
CA PHE A 111 -7.86 27.66 -16.83
C PHE A 111 -9.13 28.49 -17.11
N GLY A 112 -10.28 27.81 -17.22
CA GLY A 112 -11.56 28.46 -17.49
C GLY A 112 -11.77 28.86 -18.96
N ASP A 113 -10.96 28.40 -19.90
CA ASP A 113 -11.17 28.67 -21.32
C ASP A 113 -12.37 27.87 -21.85
N PRO A 114 -13.48 28.57 -22.26
CA PRO A 114 -14.67 27.89 -22.79
C PRO A 114 -14.43 27.20 -24.14
N MET A 115 -13.34 27.54 -24.83
CA MET A 115 -12.94 26.93 -26.10
C MET A 115 -12.03 25.74 -25.95
N SER A 116 -11.69 25.35 -24.73
CA SER A 116 -10.85 24.18 -24.47
C SER A 116 -11.51 22.90 -25.00
N GLN A 117 -10.70 21.92 -25.40
CA GLN A 117 -11.15 20.66 -25.97
C GLN A 117 -12.14 19.91 -25.07
N VAL A 118 -12.00 20.03 -23.75
CA VAL A 118 -12.92 19.40 -22.78
C VAL A 118 -14.36 19.92 -22.96
N HIS A 119 -14.51 21.21 -23.17
CA HIS A 119 -15.83 21.85 -23.34
C HIS A 119 -16.42 21.65 -24.74
N GLN A 120 -15.61 21.36 -25.74
CA GLN A 120 -16.07 21.26 -27.14
C GLN A 120 -16.29 19.81 -27.60
N HIS A 121 -15.77 18.81 -26.90
CA HIS A 121 -15.83 17.40 -27.34
C HIS A 121 -17.05 16.65 -26.79
N VAL A 122 -16.94 16.06 -25.60
CA VAL A 122 -18.00 15.18 -25.05
C VAL A 122 -18.91 15.89 -24.02
N ALA A 123 -18.44 16.98 -23.40
CA ALA A 123 -19.18 17.68 -22.36
C ALA A 123 -20.54 18.18 -22.84
N PRO A 124 -20.72 18.79 -24.05
CA PRO A 124 -22.01 19.19 -24.56
C PRO A 124 -23.03 18.06 -24.60
N ARG A 125 -22.61 16.89 -25.07
CA ARG A 125 -23.45 15.69 -25.14
C ARG A 125 -23.91 15.24 -23.77
N TYR A 126 -22.99 15.18 -22.79
CA TYR A 126 -23.31 14.77 -21.42
C TYR A 126 -24.29 15.74 -20.76
N LEU A 127 -24.13 17.05 -20.98
CA LEU A 127 -24.97 18.07 -20.37
C LEU A 127 -26.36 18.13 -20.99
N THR A 128 -26.49 17.93 -22.31
CA THR A 128 -27.79 18.12 -23.02
C THR A 128 -28.59 16.83 -23.14
N GLU A 129 -27.94 15.68 -23.37
CA GLU A 129 -28.64 14.44 -23.72
C GLU A 129 -28.83 13.51 -22.52
N SER A 130 -27.97 13.57 -21.49
CA SER A 130 -27.98 12.57 -20.41
C SER A 130 -29.30 12.58 -19.60
N GLY A 131 -29.86 13.75 -19.32
CA GLY A 131 -31.07 13.87 -18.56
C GLY A 131 -32.31 13.28 -19.26
N SER A 132 -32.38 13.43 -20.58
CA SER A 132 -33.47 12.87 -21.39
C SER A 132 -33.28 11.39 -21.69
N ALA A 133 -32.05 10.93 -21.87
CA ALA A 133 -31.77 9.55 -22.23
C ALA A 133 -31.84 8.58 -21.02
N LEU A 134 -31.43 9.01 -19.85
CA LEU A 134 -31.29 8.16 -18.66
C LEU A 134 -32.21 8.53 -17.51
N HIS A 135 -32.91 9.68 -17.61
CA HIS A 135 -33.85 10.20 -16.60
C HIS A 135 -33.25 10.37 -15.20
N ILE A 136 -31.94 10.58 -15.12
CA ILE A 136 -31.21 10.83 -13.87
C ILE A 136 -30.80 12.31 -13.86
N PRO A 137 -31.22 13.10 -12.85
CA PRO A 137 -30.96 14.54 -12.84
C PRO A 137 -29.47 14.90 -12.63
N ASN A 138 -28.68 14.06 -12.00
CA ASN A 138 -27.25 14.28 -11.77
C ASN A 138 -26.42 13.77 -12.95
N VAL A 139 -25.78 14.69 -13.67
CA VAL A 139 -24.96 14.38 -14.85
C VAL A 139 -23.72 13.55 -14.49
N VAL A 140 -23.09 13.80 -13.34
CA VAL A 140 -21.91 13.04 -12.89
C VAL A 140 -22.29 11.58 -12.69
N THR A 141 -23.42 11.32 -12.04
CA THR A 141 -23.93 9.96 -11.83
C THR A 141 -24.23 9.26 -13.16
N THR A 142 -24.85 9.96 -14.13
CA THR A 142 -25.14 9.37 -15.44
C THR A 142 -23.87 9.04 -16.22
N VAL A 143 -22.86 9.89 -16.16
CA VAL A 143 -21.57 9.65 -16.82
C VAL A 143 -20.86 8.44 -16.21
N LEU A 144 -20.74 8.38 -14.89
CA LEU A 144 -20.05 7.29 -14.18
C LEU A 144 -20.79 5.96 -14.28
N ALA A 145 -22.13 5.96 -14.23
CA ALA A 145 -22.90 4.72 -14.25
C ALA A 145 -23.12 4.15 -15.66
N SER A 146 -23.13 4.98 -16.70
CA SER A 146 -23.50 4.57 -18.05
C SER A 146 -22.44 4.89 -19.09
N TYR A 147 -22.18 6.16 -19.38
CA TYR A 147 -21.29 6.55 -20.47
C TYR A 147 -19.85 6.07 -20.28
N ARG A 148 -19.36 6.08 -19.03
CA ARG A 148 -18.02 5.68 -18.62
C ARG A 148 -18.04 4.60 -17.54
N GLY A 149 -18.98 3.67 -17.62
CA GLY A 149 -19.12 2.57 -16.65
C GLY A 149 -17.88 1.70 -16.50
N PHE A 150 -17.02 1.59 -17.51
CA PHE A 150 -15.74 0.89 -17.41
C PHE A 150 -14.75 1.56 -16.45
N ASP A 151 -14.77 2.89 -16.35
CA ASP A 151 -13.91 3.60 -15.38
C ASP A 151 -14.34 3.25 -13.96
N THR A 152 -15.63 3.19 -13.70
CA THR A 152 -16.21 2.79 -12.40
C THR A 152 -15.93 1.30 -12.09
N LEU A 153 -15.91 0.44 -13.11
CA LEU A 153 -15.46 -0.95 -12.93
C LEU A 153 -13.99 -1.00 -12.50
N GLY A 154 -13.13 -0.17 -13.09
CA GLY A 154 -11.72 -0.02 -12.69
C GLY A 154 -11.58 0.40 -11.22
N GLU A 155 -12.37 1.38 -10.77
CA GLU A 155 -12.42 1.80 -9.37
C GLU A 155 -12.83 0.65 -8.43
N THR A 156 -13.82 -0.13 -8.80
CA THR A 156 -14.27 -1.30 -8.03
C THR A 156 -13.15 -2.32 -7.87
N ILE A 157 -12.36 -2.57 -8.93
CA ILE A 157 -11.20 -3.46 -8.89
C ILE A 157 -10.11 -2.92 -7.96
N VAL A 158 -9.87 -1.60 -7.99
CA VAL A 158 -8.89 -0.96 -7.09
C VAL A 158 -9.31 -1.11 -5.63
N VAL A 159 -10.58 -0.86 -5.30
CA VAL A 159 -11.12 -1.02 -3.94
C VAL A 159 -11.02 -2.48 -3.48
N PHE A 160 -11.35 -3.44 -4.36
CA PHE A 160 -11.21 -4.86 -4.08
C PHE A 160 -9.74 -5.25 -3.81
N THR A 161 -8.82 -4.75 -4.62
CA THR A 161 -7.37 -4.98 -4.45
C THR A 161 -6.86 -4.40 -3.13
N ALA A 162 -7.32 -3.20 -2.76
CA ALA A 162 -7.01 -2.60 -1.47
C ALA A 162 -7.53 -3.46 -0.30
N GLY A 163 -8.76 -3.98 -0.41
CA GLY A 163 -9.34 -4.90 0.57
C GLY A 163 -8.52 -6.19 0.72
N LEU A 164 -8.08 -6.79 -0.38
CA LEU A 164 -7.19 -7.95 -0.35
C LEU A 164 -5.84 -7.61 0.31
N GLY A 165 -5.26 -6.46 -0.01
CA GLY A 165 -4.02 -5.99 0.60
C GLY A 165 -4.13 -5.88 2.13
N VAL A 166 -5.22 -5.29 2.62
CA VAL A 166 -5.51 -5.20 4.06
C VAL A 166 -5.66 -6.59 4.69
N LEU A 167 -6.40 -7.50 4.06
CA LEU A 167 -6.55 -8.88 4.55
C LEU A 167 -5.21 -9.60 4.64
N MET A 168 -4.34 -9.46 3.65
CA MET A 168 -2.99 -10.06 3.67
C MET A 168 -2.13 -9.50 4.80
N LEU A 169 -2.17 -8.20 5.04
CA LEU A 169 -1.46 -7.55 6.14
C LEU A 169 -1.97 -8.03 7.50
N LEU A 170 -3.29 -8.12 7.68
CA LEU A 170 -3.90 -8.61 8.92
C LEU A 170 -3.60 -10.09 9.16
N ALA A 171 -3.62 -10.93 8.14
CA ALA A 171 -3.25 -12.34 8.25
C ALA A 171 -1.79 -12.50 8.71
N GLY A 172 -0.87 -11.67 8.19
CA GLY A 172 0.52 -11.61 8.66
C GLY A 172 0.64 -11.22 10.13
N ALA A 173 -0.09 -10.20 10.56
CA ALA A 173 -0.09 -9.73 11.94
C ALA A 173 -0.64 -10.78 12.93
N THR A 174 -1.68 -11.52 12.55
CA THR A 174 -2.25 -12.61 13.38
C THR A 174 -1.23 -13.73 13.58
N ARG A 175 -0.46 -14.06 12.54
CA ARG A 175 0.59 -15.08 12.60
C ARG A 175 1.69 -14.69 13.58
N THR A 176 2.16 -13.43 13.52
CA THR A 176 3.20 -12.89 14.43
C THR A 176 2.72 -12.92 15.88
N HIS A 177 1.46 -12.56 16.13
CA HIS A 177 0.87 -12.60 17.47
C HIS A 177 0.77 -14.03 18.03
N HIS A 178 0.46 -15.00 17.18
CA HIS A 178 0.40 -16.42 17.58
C HIS A 178 1.78 -16.99 17.90
N MET A 179 2.80 -16.60 17.14
CA MET A 179 4.19 -16.95 17.44
C MET A 179 4.69 -16.29 18.74
N ALA A 180 4.39 -15.02 18.97
CA ALA A 180 4.74 -14.32 20.21
C ALA A 180 4.13 -15.02 21.43
N LYS A 181 2.86 -15.41 21.37
CA LYS A 181 2.18 -16.16 22.44
C LYS A 181 2.80 -17.54 22.68
N LYS A 182 3.27 -18.23 21.63
CA LYS A 182 3.86 -19.56 21.71
C LYS A 182 5.29 -19.52 22.26
N THR A 183 6.03 -18.44 22.03
CA THR A 183 7.44 -18.28 22.46
C THR A 183 7.60 -17.48 23.75
N GLY A 184 6.52 -16.90 24.30
CA GLY A 184 6.56 -16.04 25.48
C GLY A 184 7.30 -14.71 25.26
N LYS A 185 7.62 -14.35 24.02
CA LYS A 185 8.25 -13.09 23.64
C LYS A 185 7.20 -12.02 23.35
N THR A 186 7.58 -10.77 23.52
CA THR A 186 6.73 -9.65 23.12
C THR A 186 6.60 -9.59 21.59
N LYS A 187 5.52 -9.01 21.09
CA LYS A 187 5.27 -8.86 19.64
C LYS A 187 6.48 -8.24 18.91
N TRP A 188 7.14 -7.28 19.55
CA TRP A 188 8.30 -6.55 19.02
C TRP A 188 9.56 -7.42 18.96
N GLU A 189 9.76 -8.32 19.93
CA GLU A 189 10.89 -9.26 19.95
C GLU A 189 10.75 -10.36 18.89
N VAL A 190 9.52 -10.66 18.46
CA VAL A 190 9.26 -11.63 17.37
C VAL A 190 9.49 -10.98 16.00
N GLU A 191 9.20 -9.69 15.87
CA GLU A 191 9.38 -8.95 14.62
C GLU A 191 10.86 -8.62 14.34
N ASP A 192 11.66 -8.43 15.39
CA ASP A 192 13.11 -8.26 15.32
C ASP A 192 13.88 -9.59 15.32
N VAL A 193 13.21 -10.74 15.42
CA VAL A 193 13.89 -12.04 15.23
C VAL A 193 14.34 -12.11 13.76
N ASP A 194 15.63 -11.87 13.61
CA ASP A 194 16.32 -11.95 12.34
C ASP A 194 16.05 -13.32 11.69
N HIS A 195 15.27 -13.30 10.61
CA HIS A 195 14.97 -14.49 9.82
C HIS A 195 16.24 -15.25 9.42
N SER A 196 17.40 -14.59 9.44
CA SER A 196 18.72 -15.19 9.21
C SER A 196 19.10 -16.16 10.32
N GLU A 197 18.82 -15.85 11.60
CA GLU A 197 19.14 -16.73 12.73
C GLU A 197 18.26 -17.99 12.76
N VAL A 198 16.97 -17.84 12.44
CA VAL A 198 16.03 -18.98 12.34
C VAL A 198 16.45 -19.89 11.20
N LYS A 199 16.75 -19.32 10.02
CA LYS A 199 17.29 -20.07 8.87
C LYS A 199 18.60 -20.78 9.21
N LYS A 200 19.50 -20.13 9.93
CA LYS A 200 20.78 -20.70 10.35
C LYS A 200 20.60 -21.88 11.32
N LYS A 201 19.65 -21.79 12.25
CA LYS A 201 19.34 -22.89 13.20
C LYS A 201 18.69 -24.07 12.48
N ILE A 202 17.78 -23.81 11.53
CA ILE A 202 17.14 -24.86 10.72
C ILE A 202 18.17 -25.54 9.81
N ALA A 203 19.01 -24.76 9.12
CA ALA A 203 20.06 -25.29 8.26
C ALA A 203 21.03 -26.16 9.05
N LYS A 204 21.43 -25.76 10.25
CA LYS A 204 22.35 -26.51 11.12
C LYS A 204 21.71 -27.81 11.65
N ALA A 205 20.43 -27.80 11.97
CA ALA A 205 19.69 -29.00 12.37
C ALA A 205 19.58 -29.99 11.21
N LEU A 206 19.23 -29.52 10.01
CA LEU A 206 19.13 -30.30 8.79
C LEU A 206 20.48 -30.91 8.41
N GLU A 207 21.56 -30.14 8.46
CA GLU A 207 22.92 -30.63 8.21
C GLU A 207 23.32 -31.75 9.17
N SER A 208 22.95 -31.65 10.47
CA SER A 208 23.22 -32.68 11.46
C SER A 208 22.51 -33.99 11.18
N ASP A 209 21.24 -33.90 10.74
CA ASP A 209 20.39 -35.07 10.44
C ASP A 209 20.84 -35.73 9.12
N LEU A 210 21.24 -34.94 8.12
CA LEU A 210 21.81 -35.46 6.88
C LEU A 210 23.17 -36.12 7.11
N ARG A 211 24.07 -35.54 7.93
CA ARG A 211 25.35 -36.16 8.25
C ARG A 211 25.20 -37.51 8.97
N LYS A 212 24.12 -37.68 9.78
CA LYS A 212 23.79 -38.98 10.40
C LYS A 212 23.31 -39.96 9.34
N ALA A 213 22.40 -39.53 8.43
CA ALA A 213 21.91 -40.36 7.34
C ALA A 213 23.05 -40.84 6.40
N PHE A 214 24.03 -39.98 6.10
CA PHE A 214 25.16 -40.31 5.24
C PHE A 214 26.19 -41.26 5.89
N LYS A 215 26.21 -41.37 7.23
CA LYS A 215 27.04 -42.33 7.94
C LYS A 215 26.47 -43.75 7.97
N GLU A 216 25.24 -43.93 7.57
CA GLU A 216 24.58 -45.23 7.51
C GLU A 216 25.10 -46.02 6.31
N THR A 217 25.64 -47.22 6.57
CA THR A 217 26.26 -48.05 5.54
C THR A 217 25.28 -48.83 4.66
N ASP A 218 24.03 -48.95 5.11
CA ASP A 218 22.95 -49.63 4.38
C ASP A 218 22.23 -48.66 3.43
N LYS A 219 22.34 -48.92 2.13
CA LYS A 219 21.77 -48.07 1.05
C LYS A 219 20.25 -47.83 1.17
N LYS A 220 19.53 -48.82 1.71
CA LYS A 220 18.05 -48.71 1.88
C LYS A 220 17.68 -47.87 3.09
N LYS A 221 18.43 -47.99 4.20
CA LYS A 221 18.22 -47.16 5.39
C LYS A 221 18.65 -45.72 5.14
N ARG A 222 19.71 -45.52 4.35
CA ARG A 222 20.17 -44.21 3.91
C ARG A 222 19.11 -43.46 3.09
N SER A 223 18.48 -44.16 2.13
CA SER A 223 17.39 -43.59 1.31
C SER A 223 16.18 -43.20 2.16
N ASN A 224 15.80 -44.04 3.12
CA ASN A 224 14.68 -43.74 4.01
C ASN A 224 14.98 -42.55 4.95
N ALA A 225 16.21 -42.47 5.49
CA ALA A 225 16.64 -41.39 6.35
C ALA A 225 16.71 -40.03 5.61
N ILE A 226 17.10 -40.04 4.34
CA ILE A 226 17.08 -38.84 3.48
C ILE A 226 15.65 -38.40 3.23
N SER A 227 14.74 -39.34 2.90
CA SER A 227 13.32 -39.03 2.68
C SER A 227 12.61 -38.52 3.95
N GLU A 228 13.01 -39.01 5.12
CA GLU A 228 12.50 -38.54 6.40
C GLU A 228 13.01 -37.15 6.76
N ALA A 229 14.28 -36.84 6.47
CA ALA A 229 14.86 -35.51 6.62
C ALA A 229 14.22 -34.49 5.67
N GLU A 230 13.94 -34.88 4.41
CA GLU A 230 13.21 -34.04 3.46
C GLU A 230 11.78 -33.75 3.90
N ASN A 231 11.04 -34.77 4.40
CA ASN A 231 9.68 -34.59 4.90
C ASN A 231 9.64 -33.71 6.14
N LYS A 232 10.60 -33.88 7.05
CA LYS A 232 10.74 -33.03 8.24
C LYS A 232 11.07 -31.58 7.87
N CYS A 233 11.89 -31.38 6.83
CA CYS A 233 12.18 -30.08 6.27
C CYS A 233 10.91 -29.45 5.65
N LYS A 234 10.16 -30.21 4.87
CA LYS A 234 8.88 -29.75 4.30
C LYS A 234 7.85 -29.39 5.37
N GLU A 235 7.77 -30.14 6.47
CA GLU A 235 6.90 -29.79 7.60
C GLU A 235 7.34 -28.52 8.32
N MET A 236 8.65 -28.33 8.53
CA MET A 236 9.18 -27.11 9.16
C MET A 236 8.96 -25.87 8.30
N PHE A 237 8.97 -26.01 6.97
CA PHE A 237 8.74 -24.92 6.01
C PHE A 237 7.30 -24.79 5.52
N LYS A 238 6.42 -25.73 5.87
CA LYS A 238 4.99 -25.69 5.47
C LYS A 238 4.27 -24.44 5.99
N ASP A 239 4.80 -23.83 7.01
CA ASP A 239 4.33 -22.60 7.59
C ASP A 239 5.03 -21.32 7.05
N ASP A 240 6.04 -21.45 6.21
CA ASP A 240 6.85 -20.32 5.69
C ASP A 240 6.74 -20.25 4.16
N GLU A 241 5.63 -19.68 3.69
CA GLU A 241 5.25 -19.55 2.26
C GLU A 241 6.27 -18.75 1.40
N LYS A 242 7.31 -18.18 2.02
CA LYS A 242 8.38 -17.38 1.37
C LYS A 242 9.70 -18.08 1.19
N VAL A 243 9.89 -19.26 1.77
CA VAL A 243 11.09 -20.06 1.49
C VAL A 243 10.75 -20.99 0.35
N THR A 244 11.01 -20.57 -0.86
CA THR A 244 10.77 -21.36 -2.06
C THR A 244 11.44 -22.73 -1.92
N GLU A 245 10.64 -23.79 -2.17
CA GLU A 245 11.03 -25.20 -2.24
C GLU A 245 12.36 -25.41 -3.05
N ASN A 246 12.64 -24.49 -3.97
CA ASN A 246 13.86 -24.41 -4.77
C ASN A 246 15.14 -24.07 -3.98
N GLN A 247 15.07 -23.34 -2.86
CA GLN A 247 16.26 -22.98 -2.07
C GLN A 247 16.70 -24.14 -1.15
N ALA A 248 15.74 -24.86 -0.58
CA ALA A 248 16.01 -26.04 0.24
C ALA A 248 16.57 -27.19 -0.64
N THR A 249 15.99 -27.38 -1.83
CA THR A 249 16.43 -28.42 -2.79
C THR A 249 17.80 -28.09 -3.40
N ALA A 250 18.12 -26.80 -3.60
CA ALA A 250 19.45 -26.38 -4.07
C ALA A 250 20.54 -26.59 -3.01
N GLN A 251 20.23 -26.37 -1.74
CA GLN A 251 21.17 -26.65 -0.62
C GLN A 251 21.39 -28.15 -0.41
N LEU A 252 20.33 -28.98 -0.55
CA LEU A 252 20.47 -30.44 -0.50
C LEU A 252 21.36 -30.97 -1.63
N LYS A 253 21.19 -30.46 -2.87
CA LYS A 253 22.06 -30.84 -4.01
C LYS A 253 23.51 -30.39 -3.83
N SER A 254 23.76 -29.25 -3.18
CA SER A 254 25.14 -28.81 -2.92
C SER A 254 25.85 -29.69 -1.87
N LEU A 255 25.13 -30.13 -0.83
CA LEU A 255 25.64 -31.02 0.19
C LEU A 255 25.90 -32.45 -0.32
N GLU A 256 25.09 -32.91 -1.29
CA GLU A 256 25.28 -34.21 -1.94
C GLU A 256 26.49 -34.24 -2.87
N LYS A 257 26.97 -33.09 -3.33
CA LYS A 257 28.14 -32.95 -4.21
C LYS A 257 29.46 -32.82 -3.46
N ASP A 258 29.41 -32.44 -2.18
CA ASP A 258 30.58 -32.23 -1.30
C ASP A 258 30.86 -33.44 -0.39
N ILE A 259 30.12 -34.55 -0.53
CA ILE A 259 30.26 -35.83 0.18
C ILE A 259 30.44 -36.98 -0.82
#